data_faa3f56b224fb65ef91892d560d1dc01
#
_entry.id   faa3f56b224fb65ef91892d560d1dc01
#
_cell.length_a   1.000
_cell.length_b   1.000
_cell.length_c   1.000
_cell.angle_alpha   90.00
_cell.angle_beta   90.00
_cell.angle_gamma   90.00
#
_symmetry.space_group_name_H-M   'P 1'
#
loop_
_entity.id
_entity.type
_entity.pdbx_description
1 polymer ?
#
loop_
_entity_poly.entity_id
_entity_poly.type
_entity_poly.pdbx_seq_one_letter_code
_entity_poly.pdbx_strand_id
1 'polypeptide(L)'
;MLAGRPDRAPNAAPMPTTLQIAAACLFDERGRLLLVRKRNTRFFMLPGGKREPGEDALSALQRELLEELELQLQAGALQPLGQFQAPAANEADTWVQADIFHAALPHAVQPAAELEELRWLDTSLPVPDDLAPLLRDQVLPALKRLPSV
;
A
#
# COMPACT_ATOMS: atom_id res chain seq x y z
N MET A 1 40.19 -3.57 14.78
CA MET A 1 39.76 -3.43 14.80
C MET A 1 39.05 -3.57 14.53
N LEU A 2 38.98 -3.64 14.42
CA LEU A 2 38.33 -3.71 14.28
C LEU A 2 37.60 -3.63 14.02
N ALA A 3 37.86 -3.50 13.88
CA ALA A 3 37.21 -3.21 13.82
C ALA A 3 36.41 -3.23 13.55
N GLY A 4 36.37 -3.17 13.49
CA GLY A 4 35.59 -3.01 13.49
C GLY A 4 34.78 -3.10 13.21
N ARG A 5 34.65 -3.30 13.28
CA ARG A 5 33.84 -3.44 13.24
C ARG A 5 33.08 -3.29 13.29
N PRO A 6 33.40 -2.74 13.14
CA PRO A 6 32.48 -2.80 13.44
C PRO A 6 31.53 -3.34 13.58
N ASP A 7 31.62 -3.40 13.64
CA ASP A 7 31.04 -3.80 13.94
C ASP A 7 30.03 -4.20 13.88
N ARG A 8 29.98 -3.86 12.92
CA ARG A 8 28.97 -4.59 12.99
C ARG A 8 29.09 -5.72 13.81
N ALA A 9 28.88 -5.57 14.58
CA ALA A 9 29.14 -6.63 15.48
C ALA A 9 28.25 -7.83 15.15
N PRO A 10 28.80 -9.03 15.29
CA PRO A 10 28.00 -10.23 14.98
C PRO A 10 26.74 -10.35 15.85
N ASN A 11 26.74 -9.80 17.03
CA ASN A 11 25.58 -9.88 17.92
C ASN A 11 24.69 -8.65 17.84
N ALA A 12 24.92 -7.79 16.86
CA ALA A 12 23.99 -6.70 16.60
C ALA A 12 22.72 -7.28 15.96
N ALA A 13 21.58 -6.70 16.29
CA ALA A 13 20.33 -7.10 15.67
C ALA A 13 20.39 -6.86 14.16
N PRO A 14 19.86 -7.77 13.33
CA PRO A 14 19.80 -7.54 11.90
C PRO A 14 19.01 -6.28 11.59
N MET A 15 19.41 -5.58 10.54
CA MET A 15 18.63 -4.47 10.03
C MET A 15 17.29 -4.98 9.53
N PRO A 16 16.19 -4.26 9.80
CA PRO A 16 14.90 -4.67 9.24
C PRO A 16 14.94 -4.66 7.72
N THR A 17 14.23 -5.57 7.13
CA THR A 17 14.03 -5.58 5.68
C THR A 17 13.08 -4.43 5.32
N THR A 18 13.40 -3.70 4.27
CA THR A 18 12.53 -2.66 3.75
C THR A 18 12.04 -3.07 2.38
N LEU A 19 10.73 -3.13 2.22
CA LEU A 19 10.10 -3.45 0.94
C LEU A 19 9.67 -2.16 0.27
N GLN A 20 10.01 -2.02 -1.02
CA GLN A 20 9.57 -0.90 -1.85
C GLN A 20 8.25 -1.29 -2.49
N ILE A 21 7.19 -0.56 -2.18
CA ILE A 21 5.87 -0.86 -2.73
C ILE A 21 5.26 0.37 -3.38
N ALA A 22 4.27 0.13 -4.22
CA ALA A 22 3.42 1.17 -4.78
C ALA A 22 1.97 0.73 -4.58
N ALA A 23 1.12 1.66 -4.15
CA ALA A 23 -0.26 1.33 -3.86
C ALA A 23 -1.17 2.52 -4.20
N ALA A 24 -2.47 2.26 -4.31
CA ALA A 24 -3.41 3.26 -4.77
C ALA A 24 -4.60 3.40 -3.82
N CYS A 25 -4.99 4.65 -3.60
CA CYS A 25 -6.27 4.98 -3.00
C CYS A 25 -7.27 5.13 -4.16
N LEU A 26 -8.13 4.15 -4.32
CA LEU A 26 -9.13 4.15 -5.39
C LEU A 26 -10.50 4.45 -4.77
N PHE A 27 -11.16 5.47 -5.31
CA PHE A 27 -12.43 5.93 -4.77
C PHE A 27 -13.56 5.62 -5.74
N ASP A 28 -14.66 5.10 -5.21
CA ASP A 28 -15.86 4.89 -6.03
C ASP A 28 -16.63 6.22 -6.17
N GLU A 29 -17.74 6.18 -6.88
CA GLU A 29 -18.52 7.38 -7.15
C GLU A 29 -19.16 7.98 -5.90
N ARG A 30 -19.20 7.23 -4.80
CA ARG A 30 -19.66 7.73 -3.50
C ARG A 30 -18.52 8.23 -2.63
N GLY A 31 -17.30 8.24 -3.14
CA GLY A 31 -16.14 8.67 -2.39
C GLY A 31 -15.63 7.66 -1.39
N ARG A 32 -16.07 6.39 -1.48
CA ARG A 32 -15.57 5.33 -0.58
C ARG A 32 -14.26 4.78 -1.11
N LEU A 33 -13.38 4.46 -0.17
CA LEU A 33 -12.03 3.98 -0.46
C LEU A 33 -12.04 2.46 -0.59
N LEU A 34 -11.45 1.95 -1.66
CA LEU A 34 -11.34 0.51 -1.88
C LEU A 34 -10.21 -0.07 -1.05
N LEU A 35 -10.54 -1.06 -0.23
CA LEU A 35 -9.56 -1.84 0.53
C LEU A 35 -9.58 -3.27 0.06
N VAL A 36 -8.43 -3.94 0.17
CA VAL A 36 -8.27 -5.32 -0.26
C VAL A 36 -7.63 -6.14 0.87
N ARG A 37 -7.92 -7.44 0.88
CA ARG A 37 -7.29 -8.37 1.82
C ARG A 37 -6.83 -9.60 1.06
N LYS A 38 -5.58 -9.98 1.27
CA LYS A 38 -5.01 -11.19 0.67
C LYS A 38 -5.46 -12.43 1.43
N ARG A 39 -5.53 -13.55 0.71
CA ARG A 39 -5.85 -14.83 1.34
C ARG A 39 -4.88 -15.12 2.48
N ASN A 40 -5.40 -15.70 3.54
CA ASN A 40 -4.63 -16.11 4.72
C ASN A 40 -3.99 -14.93 5.46
N THR A 41 -4.52 -13.70 5.27
CA THR A 41 -4.07 -12.56 6.05
C THR A 41 -5.28 -11.92 6.74
N ARG A 42 -5.00 -11.17 7.80
CA ARG A 42 -6.03 -10.55 8.62
C ARG A 42 -6.33 -9.11 8.20
N PHE A 43 -5.31 -8.39 7.71
CA PHE A 43 -5.40 -6.95 7.59
C PHE A 43 -5.82 -6.51 6.20
N PHE A 44 -6.73 -5.55 6.16
CA PHE A 44 -7.06 -4.86 4.92
C PHE A 44 -6.02 -3.81 4.63
N MET A 45 -5.74 -3.63 3.35
CA MET A 45 -4.72 -2.72 2.87
C MET A 45 -5.15 -2.12 1.54
N LEU A 46 -4.35 -1.20 1.02
CA LEU A 46 -4.59 -0.64 -0.30
C LEU A 46 -4.16 -1.63 -1.37
N PRO A 47 -4.84 -1.64 -2.53
CA PRO A 47 -4.37 -2.44 -3.66
C PRO A 47 -3.02 -1.93 -4.15
N GLY A 48 -2.15 -2.84 -4.55
CA GLY A 48 -0.80 -2.54 -4.98
C GLY A 48 0.14 -3.66 -4.62
N GLY A 49 1.43 -3.42 -4.71
CA GLY A 49 2.40 -4.44 -4.39
C GLY A 49 3.84 -3.99 -4.54
N LYS A 50 4.74 -4.95 -4.53
CA LYS A 50 6.17 -4.71 -4.55
C LYS A 50 6.63 -4.24 -5.92
N ARG A 51 7.57 -3.29 -5.92
CA ARG A 51 8.26 -2.90 -7.14
C ARG A 51 9.27 -3.99 -7.49
N GLU A 52 9.34 -4.33 -8.76
CA GLU A 52 10.35 -5.23 -9.27
C GLU A 52 11.60 -4.45 -9.66
N PRO A 53 12.78 -5.11 -9.71
CA PRO A 53 14.00 -4.40 -10.09
C PRO A 53 13.84 -3.70 -11.44
N GLY A 54 14.26 -2.44 -11.49
CA GLY A 54 14.15 -1.63 -12.70
C GLY A 54 12.79 -1.02 -12.96
N GLU A 55 11.81 -1.31 -12.12
CA GLU A 55 10.44 -0.82 -12.26
C GLU A 55 10.27 0.46 -11.44
N ASP A 56 9.69 1.51 -12.02
CA ASP A 56 9.31 2.66 -11.21
C ASP A 56 7.98 2.38 -10.49
N ALA A 57 7.65 3.26 -9.54
CA ALA A 57 6.47 3.04 -8.71
C ALA A 57 5.18 3.01 -9.53
N LEU A 58 5.06 3.90 -10.50
CA LEU A 58 3.84 3.98 -11.30
C LEU A 58 3.64 2.74 -12.14
N SER A 59 4.70 2.26 -12.79
CA SER A 59 4.63 1.03 -13.59
C SER A 59 4.31 -0.18 -12.73
N ALA A 60 4.92 -0.25 -11.55
CA ALA A 60 4.63 -1.34 -10.60
C ALA A 60 3.16 -1.32 -10.21
N LEU A 61 2.63 -0.14 -9.91
CA LEU A 61 1.23 -0.02 -9.51
C LEU A 61 0.29 -0.43 -10.64
N GLN A 62 0.56 0.03 -11.86
CA GLN A 62 -0.28 -0.35 -13.00
C GLN A 62 -0.30 -1.87 -13.18
N ARG A 63 0.85 -2.52 -13.04
CA ARG A 63 0.94 -3.97 -13.15
C ARG A 63 0.17 -4.67 -12.04
N GLU A 64 0.34 -4.20 -10.78
CA GLU A 64 -0.35 -4.82 -9.65
C GLU A 64 -1.85 -4.65 -9.72
N LEU A 65 -2.34 -3.48 -10.15
CA LEU A 65 -3.78 -3.26 -10.29
C LEU A 65 -4.38 -4.18 -11.34
N LEU A 66 -3.65 -4.42 -12.42
CA LEU A 66 -4.10 -5.34 -13.45
C LEU A 66 -4.16 -6.77 -12.91
N GLU A 67 -3.15 -7.20 -12.15
CA GLU A 67 -3.12 -8.54 -11.57
C GLU A 67 -4.21 -8.75 -10.52
N GLU A 68 -4.35 -7.79 -9.61
CA GLU A 68 -5.20 -7.97 -8.44
C GLU A 68 -6.67 -7.69 -8.70
N LEU A 69 -6.96 -6.76 -9.59
CA LEU A 69 -8.33 -6.29 -9.81
C LEU A 69 -8.75 -6.35 -11.27
N GLU A 70 -7.87 -6.79 -12.14
CA GLU A 70 -8.07 -6.74 -13.60
C GLU A 70 -8.42 -5.31 -14.03
N LEU A 71 -7.79 -4.35 -13.37
CA LEU A 71 -8.04 -2.93 -13.58
C LEU A 71 -6.87 -2.31 -14.33
N GLN A 72 -7.17 -1.69 -15.45
CA GLN A 72 -6.18 -1.02 -16.27
C GLN A 72 -6.38 0.49 -16.14
N LEU A 73 -5.41 1.18 -15.55
CA LEU A 73 -5.45 2.63 -15.42
C LEU A 73 -4.27 3.24 -16.16
N GLN A 74 -4.56 4.33 -16.85
CA GLN A 74 -3.52 5.13 -17.51
C GLN A 74 -2.68 5.83 -16.46
N ALA A 75 -1.41 6.07 -16.80
CA ALA A 75 -0.51 6.76 -15.88
C ALA A 75 -1.05 8.12 -15.44
N GLY A 76 -1.68 8.86 -16.34
CA GLY A 76 -2.21 10.18 -16.02
C GLY A 76 -3.41 10.17 -15.09
N ALA A 77 -4.06 9.02 -14.93
CA ALA A 77 -5.19 8.90 -13.99
C ALA A 77 -4.72 8.72 -12.54
N LEU A 78 -3.47 8.33 -12.34
CA LEU A 78 -2.92 8.06 -11.01
C LEU A 78 -2.12 9.27 -10.54
N GLN A 79 -2.65 9.98 -9.54
CA GLN A 79 -2.03 11.19 -9.02
C GLN A 79 -1.24 10.87 -7.77
N PRO A 80 0.00 11.38 -7.62
CA PRO A 80 0.78 11.09 -6.42
C PRO A 80 0.12 11.67 -5.17
N LEU A 81 0.07 10.88 -4.11
CA LEU A 81 -0.33 11.36 -2.80
C LEU A 81 0.90 11.64 -1.94
N GLY A 82 1.89 10.79 -2.00
CA GLY A 82 3.11 10.96 -1.24
C GLY A 82 3.84 9.66 -1.00
N GLN A 83 4.92 9.75 -0.24
CA GLN A 83 5.71 8.59 0.18
C GLN A 83 5.58 8.42 1.68
N PHE A 84 5.43 7.17 2.12
CA PHE A 84 5.19 6.85 3.52
C PHE A 84 5.96 5.61 3.92
N GLN A 85 6.25 5.48 5.21
CA GLN A 85 6.90 4.30 5.76
C GLN A 85 6.08 3.80 6.94
N ALA A 86 6.03 2.48 7.07
CA ALA A 86 5.32 1.84 8.18
C ALA A 86 5.79 0.40 8.34
N PRO A 87 5.56 -0.21 9.51
CA PRO A 87 5.79 -1.65 9.65
C PRO A 87 4.88 -2.42 8.71
N ALA A 88 5.40 -3.51 8.15
CA ALA A 88 4.60 -4.39 7.32
C ALA A 88 3.54 -5.09 8.15
N ALA A 89 2.35 -5.26 7.59
CA ALA A 89 1.22 -5.84 8.33
C ALA A 89 1.40 -7.33 8.61
N ASN A 90 1.99 -8.05 7.67
CA ASN A 90 1.98 -9.51 7.70
C ASN A 90 3.37 -10.12 7.78
N GLU A 91 4.41 -9.32 7.98
CA GLU A 91 5.79 -9.80 8.00
C GLU A 91 6.52 -9.16 9.17
N ALA A 92 7.09 -9.99 10.05
CA ALA A 92 7.84 -9.52 11.20
C ALA A 92 9.16 -8.85 10.74
N ASP A 93 9.62 -7.88 11.51
CA ASP A 93 10.89 -7.20 11.27
C ASP A 93 11.02 -6.64 9.86
N THR A 94 9.90 -6.23 9.28
CA THR A 94 9.84 -5.75 7.91
C THR A 94 9.13 -4.41 7.89
N TRP A 95 9.70 -3.47 7.14
CA TRP A 95 9.11 -2.16 6.91
C TRP A 95 8.70 -2.04 5.45
N VAL A 96 7.70 -1.24 5.20
CA VAL A 96 7.34 -0.87 3.83
C VAL A 96 7.66 0.60 3.63
N GLN A 97 8.22 0.90 2.46
CA GLN A 97 8.35 2.25 1.97
C GLN A 97 7.45 2.34 0.74
N ALA A 98 6.44 3.18 0.81
CA ALA A 98 5.36 3.14 -0.15
C ALA A 98 5.25 4.45 -0.92
N ASP A 99 5.17 4.33 -2.24
CA ASP A 99 4.70 5.42 -3.09
C ASP A 99 3.20 5.25 -3.24
N ILE A 100 2.44 6.23 -2.77
CA ILE A 100 0.98 6.16 -2.76
C ILE A 100 0.41 7.12 -3.78
N PHE A 101 -0.54 6.62 -4.56
CA PHE A 101 -1.26 7.38 -5.58
C PHE A 101 -2.75 7.36 -5.25
N HIS A 102 -3.51 8.23 -5.89
CA HIS A 102 -4.97 8.19 -5.77
C HIS A 102 -5.60 8.38 -7.13
N ALA A 103 -6.80 7.83 -7.29
CA ALA A 103 -7.53 7.91 -8.55
C ALA A 103 -9.00 7.58 -8.31
N ALA A 104 -9.85 8.03 -9.23
CA ALA A 104 -11.23 7.57 -9.29
C ALA A 104 -11.27 6.18 -9.88
N LEU A 105 -12.14 5.33 -9.34
CA LEU A 105 -12.33 3.99 -9.87
C LEU A 105 -13.26 4.08 -11.08
N PRO A 106 -12.84 3.64 -12.27
CA PRO A 106 -13.62 3.87 -13.48
C PRO A 106 -14.80 2.91 -13.65
N HIS A 107 -14.77 1.76 -12.98
CA HIS A 107 -15.83 0.75 -13.09
C HIS A 107 -15.71 -0.21 -11.90
N ALA A 108 -16.70 -1.05 -11.71
CA ALA A 108 -16.67 -2.06 -10.66
C ALA A 108 -15.54 -3.05 -10.90
N VAL A 109 -14.95 -3.55 -9.81
CA VAL A 109 -13.84 -4.49 -9.85
C VAL A 109 -14.15 -5.70 -8.97
N GLN A 110 -13.43 -6.79 -9.22
CA GLN A 110 -13.53 -8.04 -8.49
C GLN A 110 -12.14 -8.43 -8.00
N PRO A 111 -12.04 -9.15 -6.87
CA PRO A 111 -10.74 -9.62 -6.42
C PRO A 111 -10.24 -10.72 -7.35
N ALA A 112 -8.95 -10.66 -7.69
CA ALA A 112 -8.28 -11.63 -8.53
C ALA A 112 -6.95 -11.98 -7.88
N ALA A 113 -6.22 -12.92 -8.49
CA ALA A 113 -4.92 -13.37 -8.01
C ALA A 113 -5.00 -13.78 -6.55
N GLU A 114 -4.17 -13.22 -5.68
CA GLU A 114 -4.12 -13.62 -4.28
C GLU A 114 -5.11 -12.89 -3.38
N LEU A 115 -5.98 -12.04 -3.94
CA LEU A 115 -6.95 -11.30 -3.12
C LEU A 115 -8.12 -12.19 -2.76
N GLU A 116 -8.50 -12.16 -1.50
CA GLU A 116 -9.63 -12.90 -0.97
C GLU A 116 -10.90 -12.06 -0.99
N GLU A 117 -10.76 -10.76 -0.68
CA GLU A 117 -11.91 -9.97 -0.32
C GLU A 117 -11.65 -8.49 -0.61
N LEU A 118 -12.70 -7.78 -1.02
CA LEU A 118 -12.71 -6.32 -1.13
C LEU A 118 -13.61 -5.75 -0.05
N ARG A 119 -13.29 -4.52 0.38
CA ARG A 119 -14.11 -3.78 1.33
C ARG A 119 -14.13 -2.32 0.90
N TRP A 120 -15.27 -1.67 1.08
CA TRP A 120 -15.40 -0.24 0.81
C TRP A 120 -15.40 0.50 2.15
N LEU A 121 -14.52 1.47 2.28
CA LEU A 121 -14.35 2.23 3.52
C LEU A 121 -14.90 3.63 3.34
N ASP A 122 -15.84 4.00 4.21
CA ASP A 122 -16.27 5.38 4.33
C ASP A 122 -15.31 6.08 5.29
N THR A 123 -14.47 6.95 4.75
CA THR A 123 -13.41 7.59 5.55
C THR A 123 -13.93 8.61 6.56
N SER A 124 -15.24 8.94 6.52
CA SER A 124 -15.83 9.81 7.52
C SER A 124 -16.25 9.07 8.80
N LEU A 125 -16.23 7.75 8.77
CA LEU A 125 -16.61 6.91 9.91
C LEU A 125 -15.37 6.54 10.73
N PRO A 126 -15.55 6.04 11.96
CA PRO A 126 -14.42 5.60 12.76
C PRO A 126 -13.60 4.53 12.05
N VAL A 127 -12.29 4.58 12.27
CA VAL A 127 -11.35 3.68 11.60
C VAL A 127 -11.47 2.28 12.15
N PRO A 128 -11.68 1.25 11.30
CA PRO A 128 -11.68 -0.14 11.77
C PRO A 128 -10.33 -0.56 12.34
N ASP A 129 -10.34 -1.60 13.15
CA ASP A 129 -9.13 -2.08 13.82
C ASP A 129 -8.37 -3.13 13.02
N ASP A 130 -8.85 -3.51 11.84
CA ASP A 130 -8.22 -4.52 11.01
C ASP A 130 -7.55 -3.94 9.77
N LEU A 131 -7.04 -2.71 9.86
CA LEU A 131 -6.32 -2.07 8.77
C LEU A 131 -4.81 -2.19 8.98
N ALA A 132 -4.09 -2.38 7.88
CA ALA A 132 -2.62 -2.40 7.91
C ALA A 132 -2.08 -1.07 8.46
N PRO A 133 -0.92 -1.10 9.16
CA PRO A 133 -0.38 0.11 9.77
C PRO A 133 -0.15 1.26 8.79
N LEU A 134 0.35 0.96 7.59
CA LEU A 134 0.55 1.99 6.57
C LEU A 134 -0.74 2.74 6.27
N LEU A 135 -1.82 2.00 6.07
CA LEU A 135 -3.12 2.58 5.75
C LEU A 135 -3.68 3.37 6.93
N ARG A 136 -3.68 2.74 8.11
CA ARG A 136 -4.29 3.31 9.30
C ARG A 136 -3.56 4.57 9.79
N ASP A 137 -2.23 4.50 9.86
CA ASP A 137 -1.45 5.50 10.56
C ASP A 137 -0.85 6.57 9.65
N GLN A 138 -0.70 6.29 8.36
CA GLN A 138 -0.03 7.20 7.43
C GLN A 138 -0.96 7.70 6.33
N VAL A 139 -1.63 6.79 5.63
CA VAL A 139 -2.38 7.16 4.43
C VAL A 139 -3.71 7.82 4.78
N LEU A 140 -4.49 7.25 5.70
CA LEU A 140 -5.76 7.86 6.06
C LEU A 140 -5.61 9.27 6.61
N PRO A 141 -4.64 9.55 7.51
CA PRO A 141 -4.42 10.93 7.92
C PRO A 141 -4.03 11.85 6.75
N ALA A 142 -3.22 11.35 5.81
CA ALA A 142 -2.83 12.15 4.65
C ALA A 142 -4.02 12.48 3.75
N LEU A 143 -4.93 11.53 3.57
CA LEU A 143 -6.14 11.76 2.76
C LEU A 143 -7.00 12.87 3.35
N LYS A 144 -7.06 12.96 4.67
CA LYS A 144 -7.86 14.00 5.32
C LYS A 144 -7.29 15.40 5.13
N ARG A 145 -6.02 15.51 4.72
CA ARG A 145 -5.39 16.79 4.45
C ARG A 145 -5.51 17.22 2.99
N LEU A 146 -6.05 16.37 2.12
CA LEU A 146 -6.27 16.77 0.74
C LEU A 146 -7.40 17.77 0.65
N PRO A 147 -7.28 18.79 -0.23
CA PRO A 147 -8.39 19.72 -0.44
C PRO A 147 -9.62 18.98 -0.95
N SER A 148 -10.76 19.40 -0.47
CA SER A 148 -12.02 18.92 -1.04
C SER A 148 -12.18 19.46 -2.44
N VAL A 149 -12.72 18.64 -3.29
CA VAL A 149 -12.91 19.02 -4.69
C VAL A 149 -14.39 19.04 -5.01
#